data_d0b625cc82f699c9c478738c014841b3
#
_entry.id   d0b625cc82f699c9c478738c014841b3
#
_cell.length_a   1.000
_cell.length_b   1.000
_cell.length_c   1.000
_cell.angle_alpha   90.00
_cell.angle_beta   90.00
_cell.angle_gamma   90.00
#
_symmetry.space_group_name_H-M   'P 1'
#
loop_
_entity.id
_entity.type
_entity.pdbx_description
1 polymer ?
#
loop_
_entity_poly.entity_id
_entity_poly.type
_entity_poly.pdbx_seq_one_letter_code
_entity_poly.pdbx_strand_id
1 'polypeptide(L)'
;MRERIMSAAIACVEDRGVKGFSLEDVAAEAGVSRTTIYRNFPGGRSQLVEQTATWEVARFWGRLADAVADLPTLEDRLSTGLVIGSKLIARSSILANLLDSEFQELVEAVHPSEPLIHGVIRSYFGELLDEERAEGRLSDGVDTEFAADYLTRMTLSWLGSSASVELSDPDVARHIVRTQFLAGFVAH
;
A
#
# COMPACT_ATOMS: atom_id res chain seq x y z
N MET A 1 2.89 -21.65 -5.67
CA MET A 1 3.84 -21.60 -6.81
C MET A 1 3.96 -20.17 -7.36
N ARG A 2 2.85 -19.51 -7.75
CA ARG A 2 2.89 -18.12 -8.24
C ARG A 2 3.56 -17.18 -7.25
N GLU A 3 3.16 -17.21 -5.98
CA GLU A 3 3.74 -16.37 -4.92
C GLU A 3 5.25 -16.58 -4.76
N ARG A 4 5.73 -17.83 -4.85
CA ARG A 4 7.17 -18.13 -4.79
C ARG A 4 7.94 -17.46 -5.93
N ILE A 5 7.37 -17.47 -7.15
CA ILE A 5 7.96 -16.80 -8.31
C ILE A 5 7.93 -15.28 -8.14
N MET A 6 6.82 -14.72 -7.64
CA MET A 6 6.71 -13.28 -7.37
C MET A 6 7.67 -12.84 -6.26
N SER A 7 7.82 -13.62 -5.17
CA SER A 7 8.83 -13.34 -4.13
C SER A 7 10.27 -13.35 -4.68
N ALA A 8 10.58 -14.30 -5.56
CA ALA A 8 11.88 -14.33 -6.23
C ALA A 8 12.07 -13.13 -7.17
N ALA A 9 11.01 -12.68 -7.85
CA ALA A 9 11.08 -11.48 -8.68
C ALA A 9 11.35 -10.23 -7.83
N ILE A 10 10.77 -10.12 -6.62
CA ILE A 10 11.07 -9.05 -5.66
C ILE A 10 12.57 -9.07 -5.30
N ALA A 11 13.12 -10.21 -4.91
CA ALA A 11 14.53 -10.34 -4.57
C ALA A 11 15.44 -9.94 -5.74
N CYS A 12 15.10 -10.32 -6.99
CA CYS A 12 15.84 -9.90 -8.17
C CYS A 12 15.77 -8.37 -8.41
N VAL A 13 14.61 -7.75 -8.15
CA VAL A 13 14.46 -6.28 -8.24
C VAL A 13 15.29 -5.58 -7.17
N GLU A 14 15.33 -6.11 -5.96
CA GLU A 14 16.13 -5.56 -4.86
C GLU A 14 17.64 -5.61 -5.14
N ASP A 15 18.11 -6.70 -5.78
CA ASP A 15 19.52 -6.89 -6.12
C ASP A 15 19.97 -6.08 -7.36
N ARG A 16 19.13 -6.01 -8.39
CA ARG A 16 19.52 -5.53 -9.73
C ARG A 16 18.68 -4.39 -10.30
N GLY A 17 17.68 -3.96 -9.57
CA GLY A 17 16.69 -3.00 -10.06
C GLY A 17 15.69 -3.60 -11.05
N VAL A 18 14.59 -2.87 -11.29
CA VAL A 18 13.48 -3.32 -12.16
C VAL A 18 13.97 -3.67 -13.58
N LYS A 19 14.92 -2.93 -14.14
CA LYS A 19 15.43 -3.13 -15.50
C LYS A 19 16.56 -4.16 -15.58
N GLY A 20 17.18 -4.52 -14.44
CA GLY A 20 18.43 -5.29 -14.41
C GLY A 20 18.23 -6.81 -14.28
N PHE A 21 17.02 -7.32 -14.13
CA PHE A 21 16.79 -8.77 -13.99
C PHE A 21 16.15 -9.41 -15.21
N SER A 22 16.38 -10.71 -15.38
CA SER A 22 15.81 -11.55 -16.44
C SER A 22 14.89 -12.62 -15.84
N LEU A 23 14.08 -13.28 -16.68
CA LEU A 23 13.27 -14.45 -16.24
C LEU A 23 14.14 -15.64 -15.84
N GLU A 24 15.36 -15.73 -16.35
CA GLU A 24 16.37 -16.70 -15.96
C GLU A 24 16.83 -16.49 -14.51
N ASP A 25 17.06 -15.23 -14.13
CA ASP A 25 17.42 -14.88 -12.76
C ASP A 25 16.30 -15.26 -11.79
N VAL A 26 15.04 -14.90 -12.13
CA VAL A 26 13.88 -15.27 -11.33
C VAL A 26 13.67 -16.79 -11.25
N ALA A 27 13.93 -17.52 -12.34
CA ALA A 27 13.84 -18.98 -12.36
C ALA A 27 14.87 -19.62 -11.42
N ALA A 28 16.11 -19.11 -11.44
CA ALA A 28 17.19 -19.55 -10.57
C ALA A 28 16.86 -19.25 -9.09
N GLU A 29 16.46 -18.03 -8.79
CA GLU A 29 16.10 -17.58 -7.44
C GLU A 29 14.89 -18.35 -6.89
N ALA A 30 13.85 -18.56 -7.72
CA ALA A 30 12.68 -19.34 -7.34
C ALA A 30 12.93 -20.84 -7.28
N GLY A 31 14.07 -21.36 -7.74
CA GLY A 31 14.34 -22.79 -7.84
C GLY A 31 13.36 -23.52 -8.76
N VAL A 32 13.02 -22.93 -9.92
CA VAL A 32 12.07 -23.48 -10.89
C VAL A 32 12.65 -23.42 -12.32
N SER A 33 12.05 -24.18 -13.25
CA SER A 33 12.42 -24.04 -14.66
C SER A 33 11.79 -22.80 -15.29
N ARG A 34 12.43 -22.26 -16.34
CA ARG A 34 11.86 -21.18 -17.17
C ARG A 34 10.48 -21.56 -17.74
N THR A 35 10.28 -22.82 -18.12
CA THR A 35 8.99 -23.35 -18.56
C THR A 35 7.92 -23.21 -17.47
N THR A 36 8.29 -23.40 -16.20
CA THR A 36 7.38 -23.21 -15.06
C THR A 36 6.98 -21.73 -14.93
N ILE A 37 7.90 -20.78 -15.17
CA ILE A 37 7.58 -19.34 -15.18
C ILE A 37 6.57 -19.05 -16.29
N TYR A 38 6.83 -19.44 -17.53
CA TYR A 38 5.90 -19.19 -18.65
C TYR A 38 4.54 -19.87 -18.48
N ARG A 39 4.46 -21.01 -17.80
CA ARG A 39 3.18 -21.64 -17.48
C ARG A 39 2.36 -20.83 -16.47
N ASN A 40 3.00 -20.16 -15.53
CA ASN A 40 2.33 -19.32 -14.50
C ASN A 40 2.12 -17.88 -14.96
N PHE A 41 2.99 -17.38 -15.84
CA PHE A 41 3.00 -16.02 -16.39
C PHE A 41 3.21 -16.08 -17.92
N PRO A 42 2.16 -16.44 -18.69
CA PRO A 42 2.28 -16.58 -20.16
C PRO A 42 2.72 -15.31 -20.89
N GLY A 43 2.40 -14.13 -20.35
CA GLY A 43 2.86 -12.84 -20.85
C GLY A 43 4.33 -12.52 -20.52
N GLY A 44 5.04 -13.49 -19.94
CA GLY A 44 6.47 -13.37 -19.67
C GLY A 44 6.80 -12.32 -18.60
N ARG A 45 7.89 -11.57 -18.85
CA ARG A 45 8.44 -10.61 -17.89
C ARG A 45 7.46 -9.47 -17.57
N SER A 46 6.78 -8.92 -18.56
CA SER A 46 5.82 -7.82 -18.34
C SER A 46 4.71 -8.24 -17.40
N GLN A 47 4.07 -9.39 -17.65
CA GLN A 47 3.02 -9.92 -16.78
C GLN A 47 3.54 -10.27 -15.37
N LEU A 48 4.76 -10.79 -15.27
CA LEU A 48 5.37 -11.08 -13.97
C LEU A 48 5.59 -9.79 -13.17
N VAL A 49 6.13 -8.74 -13.78
CA VAL A 49 6.34 -7.42 -13.14
C VAL A 49 5.02 -6.84 -12.66
N GLU A 50 4.01 -6.76 -13.54
CA GLU A 50 2.68 -6.26 -13.23
C GLU A 50 2.05 -6.98 -12.03
N GLN A 51 2.02 -8.31 -12.08
CA GLN A 51 1.38 -9.09 -11.03
C GLN A 51 2.18 -9.09 -9.72
N THR A 52 3.51 -9.01 -9.79
CA THR A 52 4.36 -8.87 -8.61
C THR A 52 4.14 -7.52 -7.93
N ALA A 53 4.09 -6.44 -8.69
CA ALA A 53 3.83 -5.11 -8.16
C ALA A 53 2.44 -5.02 -7.51
N THR A 54 1.40 -5.50 -8.19
CA THR A 54 0.03 -5.55 -7.64
C THR A 54 -0.05 -6.39 -6.37
N TRP A 55 0.62 -7.55 -6.35
CA TRP A 55 0.67 -8.44 -5.19
C TRP A 55 1.40 -7.81 -4.00
N GLU A 56 2.52 -7.09 -4.23
CA GLU A 56 3.24 -6.42 -3.14
C GLU A 56 2.44 -5.23 -2.58
N VAL A 57 1.74 -4.48 -3.42
CA VAL A 57 0.82 -3.43 -2.96
C VAL A 57 -0.30 -4.02 -2.11
N ALA A 58 -0.93 -5.12 -2.54
CA ALA A 58 -1.98 -5.79 -1.76
C ALA A 58 -1.43 -6.31 -0.41
N ARG A 59 -0.23 -6.88 -0.39
CA ARG A 59 0.44 -7.32 0.84
C ARG A 59 0.78 -6.15 1.78
N PHE A 60 1.19 -5.03 1.22
CA PHE A 60 1.44 -3.80 1.99
C PHE A 60 0.19 -3.38 2.75
N TRP A 61 -0.94 -3.24 2.06
CA TRP A 61 -2.19 -2.82 2.68
C TRP A 61 -2.72 -3.85 3.68
N GLY A 62 -2.61 -5.15 3.38
CA GLY A 62 -2.98 -6.22 4.32
C GLY A 62 -2.16 -6.13 5.62
N ARG A 63 -0.83 -6.05 5.52
CA ARG A 63 0.04 -5.89 6.70
C ARG A 63 -0.27 -4.62 7.50
N LEU A 64 -0.62 -3.54 6.81
CA LEU A 64 -0.95 -2.28 7.45
C LEU A 64 -2.27 -2.39 8.23
N ALA A 65 -3.31 -2.95 7.61
CA ALA A 65 -4.60 -3.19 8.24
C ALA A 65 -4.47 -4.10 9.47
N ASP A 66 -3.77 -5.23 9.34
CA ASP A 66 -3.52 -6.15 10.46
C ASP A 66 -2.79 -5.48 11.63
N ALA A 67 -1.81 -4.63 11.33
CA ALA A 67 -1.00 -3.97 12.35
C ALA A 67 -1.76 -2.92 13.18
N VAL A 68 -2.88 -2.40 12.68
CA VAL A 68 -3.68 -1.37 13.36
C VAL A 68 -5.05 -1.87 13.83
N ALA A 69 -5.42 -3.13 13.52
CA ALA A 69 -6.76 -3.68 13.77
C ALA A 69 -7.21 -3.56 15.23
N ASP A 70 -6.30 -3.83 16.17
CA ASP A 70 -6.62 -3.85 17.60
C ASP A 70 -6.50 -2.48 18.28
N LEU A 71 -6.18 -1.41 17.54
CA LEU A 71 -6.06 -0.08 18.12
C LEU A 71 -7.45 0.54 18.36
N PRO A 72 -7.64 1.24 19.51
CA PRO A 72 -8.97 1.57 20.01
C PRO A 72 -9.68 2.70 19.29
N THR A 73 -8.94 3.62 18.66
CA THR A 73 -9.53 4.81 18.05
C THR A 73 -9.10 4.98 16.59
N LEU A 74 -9.93 5.65 15.81
CA LEU A 74 -9.59 6.02 14.41
C LEU A 74 -8.29 6.85 14.36
N GLU A 75 -8.06 7.74 15.33
CA GLU A 75 -6.81 8.51 15.44
C GLU A 75 -5.60 7.59 15.61
N ASP A 76 -5.67 6.62 16.53
CA ASP A 76 -4.56 5.69 16.78
C ASP A 76 -4.30 4.80 15.57
N ARG A 77 -5.36 4.29 14.91
CA ARG A 77 -5.25 3.48 13.69
C ARG A 77 -4.60 4.26 12.56
N LEU A 78 -5.05 5.47 12.29
CA LEU A 78 -4.49 6.33 11.23
C LEU A 78 -3.05 6.75 11.52
N SER A 79 -2.76 7.25 12.73
CA SER A 79 -1.41 7.73 13.06
C SER A 79 -0.38 6.60 13.07
N THR A 80 -0.73 5.45 13.67
CA THR A 80 0.13 4.26 13.65
C THR A 80 0.26 3.71 12.23
N GLY A 81 -0.82 3.73 11.45
CA GLY A 81 -0.83 3.34 10.05
C GLY A 81 0.15 4.16 9.21
N LEU A 82 0.18 5.49 9.37
CA LEU A 82 1.15 6.35 8.67
C LEU A 82 2.60 6.02 9.07
N VAL A 83 2.86 5.81 10.37
CA VAL A 83 4.20 5.43 10.87
C VAL A 83 4.66 4.09 10.31
N ILE A 84 3.81 3.07 10.38
CA ILE A 84 4.14 1.73 9.87
C ILE A 84 4.24 1.75 8.35
N GLY A 85 3.30 2.40 7.68
CA GLY A 85 3.27 2.52 6.22
C GLY A 85 4.53 3.16 5.66
N SER A 86 4.96 4.29 6.23
CA SER A 86 6.20 4.95 5.82
C SER A 86 7.44 4.06 6.01
N LYS A 87 7.51 3.33 7.13
CA LYS A 87 8.61 2.38 7.40
C LYS A 87 8.60 1.17 6.46
N LEU A 88 7.43 0.66 6.11
CA LEU A 88 7.30 -0.45 5.15
C LEU A 88 7.71 -0.03 3.75
N ILE A 89 7.29 1.16 3.32
CA ILE A 89 7.68 1.73 2.02
C ILE A 89 9.19 1.92 1.96
N ALA A 90 9.79 2.53 2.98
CA ALA A 90 11.24 2.75 3.02
C ALA A 90 12.09 1.45 3.00
N ARG A 91 11.48 0.30 3.35
CA ARG A 91 12.14 -1.01 3.35
C ARG A 91 11.90 -1.83 2.08
N SER A 92 10.95 -1.44 1.24
CA SER A 92 10.62 -2.15 0.00
C SER A 92 11.07 -1.35 -1.21
N SER A 93 12.06 -1.84 -1.93
CA SER A 93 12.54 -1.19 -3.15
C SER A 93 11.43 -1.07 -4.20
N ILE A 94 10.51 -2.05 -4.29
CA ILE A 94 9.38 -2.00 -5.21
C ILE A 94 8.41 -0.88 -4.81
N LEU A 95 8.02 -0.79 -3.53
CA LEU A 95 7.10 0.25 -3.06
C LEU A 95 7.75 1.64 -3.16
N ALA A 96 9.01 1.77 -2.77
CA ALA A 96 9.75 3.02 -2.92
C ALA A 96 9.85 3.45 -4.39
N ASN A 97 10.14 2.52 -5.28
CA ASN A 97 10.24 2.77 -6.72
C ASN A 97 8.89 3.09 -7.37
N LEU A 98 7.76 2.55 -6.87
CA LEU A 98 6.42 2.94 -7.32
C LEU A 98 6.09 4.40 -7.01
N LEU A 99 6.74 4.98 -5.99
CA LEU A 99 6.57 6.37 -5.60
C LEU A 99 7.56 7.31 -6.30
N ASP A 100 8.58 6.76 -6.96
CA ASP A 100 9.56 7.53 -7.70
C ASP A 100 9.14 7.67 -9.17
N SER A 101 8.99 8.90 -9.65
CA SER A 101 8.58 9.22 -11.02
C SER A 101 9.53 8.68 -12.12
N GLU A 102 10.74 8.25 -11.74
CA GLU A 102 11.69 7.63 -12.70
C GLU A 102 11.32 6.18 -13.07
N PHE A 103 10.39 5.55 -12.32
CA PHE A 103 9.96 4.16 -12.55
C PHE A 103 8.60 4.06 -13.24
N GLN A 104 8.43 4.79 -14.32
CA GLN A 104 7.18 4.84 -15.11
C GLN A 104 6.68 3.43 -15.51
N GLU A 105 7.58 2.48 -15.77
CA GLU A 105 7.23 1.08 -16.11
C GLU A 105 6.46 0.37 -14.98
N LEU A 106 6.84 0.61 -13.70
CA LEU A 106 6.12 0.06 -12.54
C LEU A 106 4.80 0.78 -12.29
N VAL A 107 4.77 2.08 -12.45
CA VAL A 107 3.54 2.87 -12.32
C VAL A 107 2.52 2.42 -13.37
N GLU A 108 2.93 2.26 -14.62
CA GLU A 108 2.08 1.74 -15.70
C GLU A 108 1.60 0.31 -15.43
N ALA A 109 2.45 -0.53 -14.81
CA ALA A 109 2.10 -1.90 -14.45
C ALA A 109 1.01 -1.98 -13.35
N VAL A 110 0.99 -1.03 -12.42
CA VAL A 110 0.00 -1.00 -11.31
C VAL A 110 -1.26 -0.21 -11.69
N HIS A 111 -1.17 0.72 -12.63
CA HIS A 111 -2.28 1.57 -13.04
C HIS A 111 -3.61 0.82 -13.32
N PRO A 112 -3.63 -0.34 -14.01
CA PRO A 112 -4.87 -1.09 -14.21
C PRO A 112 -5.52 -1.58 -12.91
N SER A 113 -4.74 -1.75 -11.85
CA SER A 113 -5.20 -2.22 -10.53
C SER A 113 -5.52 -1.06 -9.57
N GLU A 114 -5.23 0.18 -9.94
CA GLU A 114 -5.46 1.37 -9.09
C GLU A 114 -6.92 1.48 -8.60
N PRO A 115 -7.96 1.31 -9.44
CA PRO A 115 -9.34 1.39 -8.98
C PRO A 115 -9.68 0.30 -7.96
N LEU A 116 -9.11 -0.89 -8.11
CA LEU A 116 -9.32 -1.99 -7.17
C LEU A 116 -8.66 -1.70 -5.83
N ILE A 117 -7.41 -1.25 -5.84
CA ILE A 117 -6.65 -0.87 -4.64
C ILE A 117 -7.36 0.25 -3.90
N HIS A 118 -7.76 1.31 -4.61
CA HIS A 118 -8.52 2.42 -4.05
C HIS A 118 -9.84 1.94 -3.43
N GLY A 119 -10.57 1.06 -4.12
CA GLY A 119 -11.83 0.47 -3.65
C GLY A 119 -11.65 -0.33 -2.35
N VAL A 120 -10.60 -1.14 -2.25
CA VAL A 120 -10.31 -1.92 -1.04
C VAL A 120 -10.00 -1.01 0.16
N ILE A 121 -9.16 0.02 -0.03
CA ILE A 121 -8.82 0.97 1.03
C ILE A 121 -10.05 1.76 1.46
N ARG A 122 -10.87 2.21 0.51
CA ARG A 122 -12.11 2.93 0.79
C ARG A 122 -13.10 2.07 1.57
N SER A 123 -13.25 0.79 1.22
CA SER A 123 -14.10 -0.15 1.97
C SER A 123 -13.63 -0.31 3.41
N TYR A 124 -12.32 -0.47 3.61
CA TYR A 124 -11.72 -0.56 4.94
C TYR A 124 -12.02 0.69 5.80
N PHE A 125 -11.84 1.90 5.25
CA PHE A 125 -12.19 3.13 5.98
C PHE A 125 -13.70 3.29 6.19
N GLY A 126 -14.53 2.81 5.27
CA GLY A 126 -15.98 2.77 5.45
C GLY A 126 -16.38 1.95 6.67
N GLU A 127 -15.85 0.74 6.80
CA GLU A 127 -16.08 -0.14 7.95
C GLU A 127 -15.64 0.52 9.27
N LEU A 128 -14.45 1.14 9.30
CA LEU A 128 -13.96 1.88 10.47
C LEU A 128 -14.87 3.05 10.86
N LEU A 129 -15.33 3.83 9.88
CA LEU A 129 -16.22 4.97 10.14
C LEU A 129 -17.60 4.52 10.62
N ASP A 130 -18.10 3.39 10.15
CA ASP A 130 -19.35 2.81 10.63
C ASP A 130 -19.22 2.30 12.07
N GLU A 131 -18.08 1.73 12.46
CA GLU A 131 -17.75 1.40 13.85
C GLU A 131 -17.74 2.67 14.73
N GLU A 132 -17.01 3.72 14.32
CA GLU A 132 -16.95 5.00 15.05
C GLU A 132 -18.34 5.65 15.20
N ARG A 133 -19.19 5.54 14.18
CA ARG A 133 -20.58 6.01 14.22
C ARG A 133 -21.41 5.22 15.20
N ALA A 134 -21.32 3.89 15.18
CA ALA A 134 -22.05 3.02 16.07
C ALA A 134 -21.73 3.28 17.56
N GLU A 135 -20.49 3.71 17.83
CA GLU A 135 -20.02 4.07 19.17
C GLU A 135 -20.21 5.57 19.52
N GLY A 136 -20.83 6.34 18.63
CA GLY A 136 -21.13 7.77 18.86
C GLY A 136 -19.91 8.70 18.87
N ARG A 137 -18.81 8.27 18.25
CA ARG A 137 -17.56 9.05 18.19
C ARG A 137 -17.43 9.91 16.93
N LEU A 138 -18.33 9.77 15.95
CA LEU A 138 -18.39 10.66 14.80
C LEU A 138 -19.25 11.89 15.10
N SER A 139 -18.86 13.03 14.54
CA SER A 139 -19.68 14.25 14.56
C SER A 139 -20.99 14.05 13.80
N ASP A 140 -22.04 14.72 14.25
CA ASP A 140 -23.35 14.70 13.58
C ASP A 140 -23.23 15.19 12.13
N GLY A 141 -23.89 14.49 11.22
CA GLY A 141 -23.95 14.87 9.80
C GLY A 141 -22.75 14.45 8.93
N VAL A 142 -21.76 13.72 9.48
CA VAL A 142 -20.67 13.17 8.68
C VAL A 142 -21.22 12.13 7.69
N ASP A 143 -21.00 12.35 6.40
CA ASP A 143 -21.22 11.37 5.34
C ASP A 143 -20.05 10.38 5.34
N THR A 144 -20.27 9.13 5.82
CA THR A 144 -19.21 8.12 5.93
C THR A 144 -18.68 7.68 4.56
N GLU A 145 -19.48 7.70 3.50
CA GLU A 145 -18.99 7.34 2.17
C GLU A 145 -18.01 8.39 1.64
N PHE A 146 -18.36 9.67 1.77
CA PHE A 146 -17.47 10.76 1.39
C PHE A 146 -16.21 10.81 2.29
N ALA A 147 -16.37 10.60 3.60
CA ALA A 147 -15.26 10.58 4.54
C ALA A 147 -14.29 9.42 4.25
N ALA A 148 -14.78 8.23 3.89
CA ALA A 148 -13.96 7.09 3.49
C ALA A 148 -13.14 7.38 2.22
N ASP A 149 -13.75 8.01 1.20
CA ASP A 149 -13.02 8.42 -0.01
C ASP A 149 -11.95 9.49 0.31
N TYR A 150 -12.29 10.46 1.15
CA TYR A 150 -11.34 11.48 1.61
C TYR A 150 -10.15 10.87 2.37
N LEU A 151 -10.40 9.99 3.36
CA LEU A 151 -9.34 9.31 4.12
C LEU A 151 -8.45 8.46 3.22
N THR A 152 -9.05 7.80 2.23
CA THR A 152 -8.30 7.02 1.23
C THR A 152 -7.34 7.92 0.46
N ARG A 153 -7.82 9.03 -0.10
CA ARG A 153 -6.99 9.98 -0.86
C ARG A 153 -5.89 10.60 -0.01
N MET A 154 -6.22 11.00 1.22
CA MET A 154 -5.25 11.56 2.15
C MET A 154 -4.16 10.56 2.49
N THR A 155 -4.52 9.31 2.81
CA THR A 155 -3.56 8.25 3.12
C THR A 155 -2.64 7.96 1.95
N LEU A 156 -3.21 7.80 0.74
CA LEU A 156 -2.42 7.59 -0.48
C LEU A 156 -1.49 8.79 -0.77
N SER A 157 -1.98 10.01 -0.60
CA SER A 157 -1.19 11.23 -0.81
C SER A 157 -0.01 11.33 0.17
N TRP A 158 -0.25 11.11 1.46
CA TRP A 158 0.80 11.21 2.47
C TRP A 158 1.82 10.08 2.38
N LEU A 159 1.41 8.83 2.16
CA LEU A 159 2.31 7.70 1.99
C LEU A 159 3.02 7.71 0.62
N GLY A 160 2.36 8.25 -0.41
CA GLY A 160 2.89 8.35 -1.77
C GLY A 160 3.77 9.56 -2.03
N SER A 161 3.91 10.46 -1.06
CA SER A 161 4.71 11.68 -1.23
C SER A 161 6.10 11.49 -0.62
N SER A 162 7.15 11.73 -1.40
CA SER A 162 8.53 11.87 -0.90
C SER A 162 8.72 13.19 -0.15
N ALA A 163 7.80 13.50 0.77
CA ALA A 163 7.74 14.78 1.44
C ALA A 163 8.88 14.94 2.46
N SER A 164 9.25 16.21 2.70
CA SER A 164 10.18 16.65 3.75
C SER A 164 9.67 16.39 5.19
N VAL A 165 8.57 15.65 5.35
CA VAL A 165 7.93 15.34 6.63
C VAL A 165 8.26 13.92 7.05
N GLU A 166 8.82 13.78 8.24
CA GLU A 166 9.21 12.50 8.83
C GLU A 166 7.99 11.74 9.37
N LEU A 167 7.24 11.06 8.50
CA LEU A 167 6.07 10.24 8.91
C LEU A 167 6.43 9.05 9.79
N SER A 168 7.69 8.65 9.87
CA SER A 168 8.15 7.61 10.77
C SER A 168 8.21 8.04 12.24
N ASP A 169 8.10 9.36 12.51
CA ASP A 169 7.96 9.94 13.85
C ASP A 169 6.47 9.88 14.29
N PRO A 170 6.16 9.19 15.42
CA PRO A 170 4.80 9.06 15.89
C PRO A 170 4.12 10.39 16.26
N ASP A 171 4.85 11.37 16.77
CA ASP A 171 4.28 12.65 17.18
C ASP A 171 3.92 13.49 15.95
N VAL A 172 4.77 13.46 14.93
CA VAL A 172 4.50 14.10 13.63
C VAL A 172 3.28 13.46 12.96
N ALA A 173 3.24 12.13 12.88
CA ALA A 173 2.12 11.40 12.28
C ALA A 173 0.81 11.71 13.01
N ARG A 174 0.79 11.71 14.35
CA ARG A 174 -0.37 12.04 15.18
C ARG A 174 -0.83 13.49 14.95
N HIS A 175 0.09 14.44 14.88
CA HIS A 175 -0.24 15.83 14.58
C HIS A 175 -0.92 15.98 13.21
N ILE A 176 -0.39 15.32 12.19
CA ILE A 176 -0.98 15.34 10.84
C ILE A 176 -2.38 14.72 10.86
N VAL A 177 -2.57 13.58 11.51
CA VAL A 177 -3.87 12.93 11.59
C VAL A 177 -4.89 13.84 12.25
N ARG A 178 -4.57 14.44 13.37
CA ARG A 178 -5.49 15.38 14.07
C ARG A 178 -5.85 16.59 13.24
N THR A 179 -4.88 17.19 12.56
CA THR A 179 -5.05 18.49 11.90
C THR A 179 -5.48 18.38 10.45
N GLN A 180 -5.17 17.27 9.76
CA GLN A 180 -5.39 17.13 8.34
C GLN A 180 -6.39 16.02 7.97
N PHE A 181 -6.45 14.93 8.76
CA PHE A 181 -7.35 13.82 8.46
C PHE A 181 -8.68 13.93 9.19
N LEU A 182 -8.65 14.23 10.49
CA LEU A 182 -9.81 14.15 11.37
C LEU A 182 -10.45 15.50 11.69
N ALA A 183 -9.89 16.58 11.19
CA ALA A 183 -10.48 17.90 11.40
C ALA A 183 -11.93 17.96 10.86
N GLY A 184 -12.91 18.00 11.76
CA GLY A 184 -14.33 18.02 11.42
C GLY A 184 -15.04 16.67 11.36
N PHE A 185 -14.33 15.52 11.54
CA PHE A 185 -14.96 14.19 11.55
C PHE A 185 -15.23 13.65 12.94
N VAL A 186 -14.40 13.98 13.92
CA VAL A 186 -14.49 13.44 15.27
C VAL A 186 -15.15 14.46 16.18
N ALA A 187 -16.12 14.01 16.99
CA ALA A 187 -16.73 14.80 18.04
C ALA A 187 -15.69 15.15 19.12
N HIS A 188 -15.70 16.38 19.60
CA HIS A 188 -14.85 16.88 20.68
C HIS A 188 -15.50 16.68 22.03
#